data_9297e127844907ee9fcf8987119b12ae
#
_entry.id   9297e127844907ee9fcf8987119b12ae
#
_cell.length_a   1.000
_cell.length_b   1.000
_cell.length_c   1.000
_cell.angle_alpha   90.00
_cell.angle_beta   90.00
_cell.angle_gamma   90.00
#
_symmetry.space_group_name_H-M   'P 1'
#
loop_
_entity.id
_entity.type
_entity.pdbx_description
1 polymer ?
#
loop_
_entity_poly.entity_id
_entity_poly.type
_entity_poly.pdbx_seq_one_letter_code
_entity_poly.pdbx_strand_id
1 'polypeptide(L)'
;MNTQTYTQRAQARPRPRIAVVTMGVKLGDETRGYTRFRFLSELLAREGFEVDLITSSFQHWDKAHRDTSKACYRNLPYNVVFIDEPGYTKNLDLTRIRSHRVAAKNLREHFERTAGTYDLVYAEIPPNDVARVCAEEADKQGIPFVADINDLWPEAMRMVVDVPVVSDVAFYPF
;
A
#
# COMPACT_ATOMS: atom_id res chain seq x y z
N MET A 1 15.42 -5.46 -18.16
CA MET A 1 14.61 -4.23 -18.00
C MET A 1 15.17 -3.15 -18.91
N ASN A 2 14.39 -2.61 -19.82
CA ASN A 2 14.93 -1.70 -20.85
C ASN A 2 14.87 -0.25 -20.33
N THR A 3 16.00 0.27 -19.88
CA THR A 3 16.18 1.63 -19.33
C THR A 3 15.71 2.73 -20.30
N GLN A 4 15.75 2.47 -21.63
CA GLN A 4 15.27 3.42 -22.65
C GLN A 4 13.75 3.64 -22.61
N THR A 5 12.96 2.60 -22.31
CA THR A 5 11.49 2.70 -22.26
C THR A 5 11.02 3.54 -21.08
N TYR A 6 11.73 3.45 -19.95
CA TYR A 6 11.43 4.25 -18.76
C TYR A 6 11.70 5.74 -19.00
N THR A 7 12.86 6.08 -19.54
CA THR A 7 13.25 7.46 -19.83
C THR A 7 12.29 8.14 -20.81
N GLN A 8 11.78 7.42 -21.81
CA GLN A 8 10.81 7.95 -22.79
C GLN A 8 9.43 8.22 -22.17
N ARG A 9 8.94 7.38 -21.23
CA ARG A 9 7.66 7.62 -20.54
C ARG A 9 7.72 8.79 -19.57
N ALA A 10 8.80 8.92 -18.80
CA ALA A 10 9.01 10.03 -17.87
C ALA A 10 9.13 11.40 -18.58
N GLN A 11 9.60 11.42 -19.83
CA GLN A 11 9.67 12.63 -20.65
C GLN A 11 8.33 13.06 -21.26
N ALA A 12 7.32 12.17 -21.31
CA ALA A 12 6.02 12.45 -21.93
C ALA A 12 5.05 13.18 -21.00
N ARG A 13 5.32 13.25 -19.69
CA ARG A 13 4.48 13.94 -18.69
C ARG A 13 5.23 15.09 -18.06
N PRO A 14 4.58 16.27 -17.88
CA PRO A 14 5.20 17.40 -17.20
C PRO A 14 5.56 17.11 -15.74
N ARG A 15 4.89 16.12 -15.10
CA ARG A 15 5.12 15.67 -13.72
C ARG A 15 4.98 14.16 -13.63
N PRO A 16 6.03 13.43 -13.19
CA PRO A 16 5.92 12.01 -12.93
C PRO A 16 4.91 11.72 -11.82
N ARG A 17 4.14 10.62 -11.96
CA ARG A 17 3.12 10.22 -11.00
C ARG A 17 3.53 8.97 -10.23
N ILE A 18 3.45 9.05 -8.91
CA ILE A 18 3.89 8.00 -7.99
C ILE A 18 2.69 7.42 -7.24
N ALA A 19 2.54 6.09 -7.27
CA ALA A 19 1.66 5.38 -6.38
C ALA A 19 2.40 5.05 -5.08
N VAL A 20 1.97 5.62 -3.96
CA VAL A 20 2.46 5.27 -2.61
C VAL A 20 1.40 4.40 -1.94
N VAL A 21 1.68 3.11 -1.79
CA VAL A 21 0.72 2.11 -1.30
C VAL A 21 1.04 1.72 0.13
N THR A 22 0.09 1.91 1.04
CA THR A 22 0.21 1.58 2.47
C THR A 22 -1.15 1.28 3.07
N MET A 23 -1.24 0.26 3.94
CA MET A 23 -2.49 -0.10 4.61
C MET A 23 -2.55 0.41 6.06
N GLY A 24 -1.44 0.94 6.60
CA GLY A 24 -1.31 1.34 7.99
C GLY A 24 -1.23 2.86 8.25
N VAL A 25 -1.46 3.70 7.24
CA VAL A 25 -1.27 5.15 7.37
C VAL A 25 -2.34 5.82 8.24
N LYS A 26 -1.91 6.82 9.00
CA LYS A 26 -2.77 7.76 9.72
C LYS A 26 -3.13 8.94 8.83
N LEU A 27 -4.40 9.21 8.63
CA LEU A 27 -4.92 10.28 7.79
C LEU A 27 -5.83 11.24 8.55
N GLY A 28 -5.91 12.48 8.07
CA GLY A 28 -6.85 13.49 8.53
C GLY A 28 -6.83 13.68 10.05
N ASP A 29 -7.99 13.45 10.68
CA ASP A 29 -8.27 13.59 12.10
C ASP A 29 -8.00 12.31 12.93
N GLU A 30 -7.46 11.26 12.32
CA GLU A 30 -7.15 10.01 13.02
C GLU A 30 -6.07 10.21 14.09
N THR A 31 -6.21 9.53 15.22
CA THR A 31 -5.27 9.62 16.35
C THR A 31 -4.21 8.53 16.33
N ARG A 32 -4.49 7.38 15.70
CA ARG A 32 -3.65 6.17 15.65
C ARG A 32 -3.20 5.86 14.23
N GLY A 33 -2.05 5.25 14.08
CA GLY A 33 -1.46 4.84 12.80
C GLY A 33 -0.10 5.48 12.52
N TYR A 34 0.54 5.02 11.45
CA TYR A 34 1.83 5.54 11.03
C TYR A 34 1.68 6.84 10.24
N THR A 35 2.60 7.77 10.45
CA THR A 35 2.63 9.06 9.73
C THR A 35 3.64 9.09 8.59
N ARG A 36 4.56 8.12 8.54
CA ARG A 36 5.69 8.09 7.59
C ARG A 36 5.25 8.25 6.12
N PHE A 37 4.26 7.48 5.69
CA PHE A 37 3.80 7.52 4.30
C PHE A 37 3.07 8.82 3.95
N ARG A 38 2.41 9.44 4.93
CA ARG A 38 1.85 10.78 4.75
C ARG A 38 2.96 11.80 4.53
N PHE A 39 4.00 11.81 5.37
CA PHE A 39 5.14 12.70 5.18
C PHE A 39 5.89 12.45 3.88
N LEU A 40 6.06 11.20 3.49
CA LEU A 40 6.65 10.84 2.20
C LEU A 40 5.84 11.42 1.04
N SER A 41 4.51 11.24 1.07
CA SER A 41 3.61 11.78 0.03
C SER A 41 3.65 13.31 -0.02
N GLU A 42 3.68 13.98 1.14
CA GLU A 42 3.83 15.44 1.22
C GLU A 42 5.17 15.90 0.66
N LEU A 43 6.26 15.20 0.97
CA LEU A 43 7.60 15.52 0.48
C LEU A 43 7.67 15.35 -1.04
N LEU A 44 7.22 14.22 -1.56
CA LEU A 44 7.21 13.96 -3.00
C LEU A 44 6.38 14.99 -3.77
N ALA A 45 5.21 15.38 -3.22
CA ALA A 45 4.38 16.42 -3.83
C ALA A 45 5.09 17.79 -3.85
N ARG A 46 5.83 18.15 -2.79
CA ARG A 46 6.65 19.37 -2.74
C ARG A 46 7.79 19.36 -3.76
N GLU A 47 8.36 18.18 -4.02
CA GLU A 47 9.41 17.98 -5.04
C GLU A 47 8.84 17.96 -6.47
N GLY A 48 7.53 18.18 -6.62
CA GLY A 48 6.89 18.35 -7.93
C GLY A 48 6.33 17.06 -8.55
N PHE A 49 6.28 15.97 -7.81
CA PHE A 49 5.62 14.74 -8.25
C PHE A 49 4.10 14.83 -8.06
N GLU A 50 3.34 14.19 -8.96
CA GLU A 50 1.96 13.85 -8.68
C GLU A 50 1.95 12.57 -7.82
N VAL A 51 1.21 12.57 -6.71
CA VAL A 51 1.21 11.45 -5.76
C VAL A 51 -0.20 10.98 -5.50
N ASP A 52 -0.43 9.69 -5.65
CA ASP A 52 -1.60 8.99 -5.15
C ASP A 52 -1.18 8.17 -3.92
N LEU A 53 -1.63 8.57 -2.73
CA LEU A 53 -1.53 7.77 -1.53
C LEU A 53 -2.69 6.77 -1.53
N ILE A 54 -2.38 5.52 -1.85
CA ILE A 54 -3.34 4.42 -1.95
C ILE A 54 -3.37 3.69 -0.62
N THR A 55 -4.53 3.64 0.02
CA THR A 55 -4.68 3.02 1.33
C THR A 55 -6.03 2.32 1.48
N SER A 56 -6.21 1.56 2.57
CA SER A 56 -7.47 0.89 2.86
C SER A 56 -8.57 1.87 3.30
N SER A 57 -9.82 1.57 2.95
CA SER A 57 -11.00 2.18 3.59
C SER A 57 -11.19 1.69 5.03
N PHE A 58 -10.49 0.63 5.46
CA PHE A 58 -10.49 0.11 6.81
C PHE A 58 -9.28 0.63 7.60
N GLN A 59 -9.52 1.21 8.78
CA GLN A 59 -8.47 1.70 9.67
C GLN A 59 -7.99 0.58 10.60
N HIS A 60 -6.77 0.11 10.35
CA HIS A 60 -6.18 -1.02 11.06
C HIS A 60 -6.13 -0.84 12.59
N TRP A 61 -5.79 0.36 13.07
CA TRP A 61 -5.57 0.61 14.50
C TRP A 61 -6.86 0.73 15.30
N ASP A 62 -7.91 1.27 14.66
CA ASP A 62 -9.22 1.48 15.29
C ASP A 62 -10.20 0.34 14.98
N LYS A 63 -9.81 -0.58 14.07
CA LYS A 63 -10.63 -1.71 13.62
C LYS A 63 -12.02 -1.26 13.12
N ALA A 64 -12.03 -0.15 12.39
CA ALA A 64 -13.26 0.47 11.91
C ALA A 64 -13.08 0.96 10.46
N HIS A 65 -14.17 1.03 9.72
CA HIS A 65 -14.16 1.65 8.39
C HIS A 65 -14.13 3.16 8.49
N ARG A 66 -13.35 3.77 7.60
CA ARG A 66 -13.26 5.22 7.41
C ARG A 66 -14.52 5.74 6.72
N ASP A 67 -14.97 6.91 7.11
CA ASP A 67 -15.86 7.70 6.26
C ASP A 67 -15.02 8.39 5.18
N THR A 68 -14.90 7.74 4.02
CA THR A 68 -14.07 8.21 2.90
C THR A 68 -14.58 9.48 2.25
N SER A 69 -15.80 9.96 2.63
CA SER A 69 -16.39 11.20 2.13
C SER A 69 -15.87 12.46 2.83
N LYS A 70 -15.16 12.32 3.95
CA LYS A 70 -14.67 13.46 4.76
C LYS A 70 -13.83 14.43 3.96
N ALA A 71 -14.04 15.71 4.20
CA ALA A 71 -13.32 16.80 3.53
C ALA A 71 -11.81 16.81 3.83
N CYS A 72 -11.38 16.29 4.98
CA CYS A 72 -9.97 16.21 5.35
C CYS A 72 -9.11 15.34 4.42
N TYR A 73 -9.72 14.48 3.59
CA TYR A 73 -9.01 13.67 2.58
C TYR A 73 -8.89 14.35 1.22
N ARG A 74 -9.52 15.52 1.00
CA ARG A 74 -9.60 16.18 -0.31
C ARG A 74 -8.67 17.37 -0.48
N ASN A 75 -8.30 18.05 0.61
CA ASN A 75 -7.49 19.27 0.58
C ASN A 75 -6.04 18.98 0.98
N LEU A 76 -5.46 17.96 0.35
CA LEU A 76 -4.08 17.54 0.59
C LEU A 76 -3.22 17.85 -0.64
N PRO A 77 -1.90 18.02 -0.49
CA PRO A 77 -1.00 18.22 -1.63
C PRO A 77 -0.84 16.97 -2.52
N TYR A 78 -1.47 15.85 -2.14
CA TYR A 78 -1.52 14.57 -2.85
C TYR A 78 -2.96 14.04 -2.85
N ASN A 79 -3.26 13.10 -3.73
CA ASN A 79 -4.56 12.43 -3.75
C ASN A 79 -4.57 11.26 -2.76
N VAL A 80 -5.72 11.01 -2.13
CA VAL A 80 -5.96 9.80 -1.34
C VAL A 80 -6.90 8.89 -2.13
N VAL A 81 -6.45 7.66 -2.36
CA VAL A 81 -7.22 6.61 -3.03
C VAL A 81 -7.54 5.53 -2.01
N PHE A 82 -8.81 5.27 -1.78
CA PHE A 82 -9.24 4.23 -0.86
C PHE A 82 -9.53 2.92 -1.59
N ILE A 83 -8.93 1.85 -1.08
CA ILE A 83 -9.17 0.47 -1.51
C ILE A 83 -10.05 -0.20 -0.47
N ASP A 84 -11.17 -0.77 -0.92
CA ASP A 84 -12.09 -1.44 -0.01
C ASP A 84 -11.60 -2.80 0.42
N GLU A 85 -11.81 -3.12 1.69
CA GLU A 85 -11.60 -4.42 2.29
C GLU A 85 -12.63 -4.70 3.40
N PRO A 86 -12.94 -5.98 3.71
CA PRO A 86 -13.94 -6.31 4.74
C PRO A 86 -13.58 -5.84 6.15
N GLY A 87 -12.27 -5.75 6.46
CA GLY A 87 -11.77 -5.48 7.80
C GLY A 87 -11.74 -6.72 8.69
N TYR A 88 -11.27 -6.54 9.93
CA TYR A 88 -11.09 -7.60 10.93
C TYR A 88 -11.02 -7.01 12.34
N THR A 89 -11.24 -7.86 13.37
CA THR A 89 -11.25 -7.41 14.76
C THR A 89 -9.96 -7.76 15.52
N LYS A 90 -9.27 -8.84 15.14
CA LYS A 90 -8.04 -9.32 15.79
C LYS A 90 -6.87 -9.35 14.82
N ASN A 91 -5.65 -9.11 15.34
CA ASN A 91 -4.44 -9.11 14.52
C ASN A 91 -4.02 -10.51 14.04
N LEU A 92 -4.28 -11.55 14.83
CA LEU A 92 -4.05 -12.94 14.46
C LEU A 92 -5.42 -13.61 14.25
N ASP A 93 -5.95 -13.51 13.02
CA ASP A 93 -7.26 -14.04 12.66
C ASP A 93 -7.30 -14.34 11.15
N LEU A 94 -7.99 -15.41 10.78
CA LEU A 94 -8.24 -15.76 9.39
C LEU A 94 -9.05 -14.66 8.64
N THR A 95 -9.88 -13.91 9.36
CA THR A 95 -10.59 -12.76 8.78
C THR A 95 -9.63 -11.68 8.30
N ARG A 96 -8.49 -11.49 8.97
CA ARG A 96 -7.43 -10.58 8.51
C ARG A 96 -6.81 -11.04 7.19
N ILE A 97 -6.48 -12.34 7.07
CA ILE A 97 -5.95 -12.90 5.82
C ILE A 97 -6.96 -12.67 4.68
N ARG A 98 -8.25 -12.97 4.93
CA ARG A 98 -9.30 -12.72 3.95
C ARG A 98 -9.39 -11.24 3.57
N SER A 99 -9.32 -10.34 4.55
CA SER A 99 -9.37 -8.89 4.32
C SER A 99 -8.22 -8.43 3.43
N HIS A 100 -6.98 -8.84 3.73
CA HIS A 100 -5.82 -8.49 2.92
C HIS A 100 -5.91 -9.04 1.49
N ARG A 101 -6.44 -10.26 1.30
CA ARG A 101 -6.66 -10.83 -0.05
C ARG A 101 -7.69 -10.03 -0.85
N VAL A 102 -8.76 -9.57 -0.21
CA VAL A 102 -9.75 -8.70 -0.85
C VAL A 102 -9.15 -7.34 -1.18
N ALA A 103 -8.40 -6.74 -0.25
CA ALA A 103 -7.67 -5.51 -0.51
C ALA A 103 -6.69 -5.66 -1.70
N ALA A 104 -5.92 -6.74 -1.75
CA ALA A 104 -5.01 -7.04 -2.84
C ALA A 104 -5.73 -7.20 -4.19
N LYS A 105 -6.89 -7.89 -4.21
CA LYS A 105 -7.73 -8.00 -5.41
C LYS A 105 -8.21 -6.64 -5.89
N ASN A 106 -8.79 -5.84 -5.00
CA ASN A 106 -9.34 -4.53 -5.33
C ASN A 106 -8.23 -3.53 -5.75
N LEU A 107 -7.03 -3.66 -5.16
CA LEU A 107 -5.86 -2.91 -5.58
C LEU A 107 -5.41 -3.29 -7.00
N ARG A 108 -5.42 -4.58 -7.35
CA ARG A 108 -5.14 -5.04 -8.72
C ARG A 108 -6.11 -4.42 -9.71
N GLU A 109 -7.41 -4.48 -9.44
CA GLU A 109 -8.42 -3.86 -10.28
C GLU A 109 -8.22 -2.35 -10.41
N HIS A 110 -7.74 -1.68 -9.35
CA HIS A 110 -7.36 -0.26 -9.42
C HIS A 110 -6.21 -0.05 -10.40
N PHE A 111 -5.11 -0.80 -10.30
CA PHE A 111 -3.97 -0.69 -11.21
C PHE A 111 -4.34 -1.02 -12.65
N GLU A 112 -5.21 -1.99 -12.89
CA GLU A 112 -5.71 -2.32 -14.23
C GLU A 112 -6.50 -1.15 -14.83
N ARG A 113 -7.40 -0.52 -14.05
CA ARG A 113 -8.16 0.67 -14.49
C ARG A 113 -7.29 1.90 -14.72
N THR A 114 -6.19 2.01 -14.02
CA THR A 114 -5.25 3.14 -14.09
C THR A 114 -3.95 2.77 -14.82
N ALA A 115 -3.99 1.75 -15.68
CA ALA A 115 -2.81 1.29 -16.42
C ALA A 115 -2.16 2.43 -17.21
N GLY A 116 -0.83 2.52 -17.13
CA GLY A 116 -0.05 3.58 -17.76
C GLY A 116 -0.14 4.95 -17.06
N THR A 117 -0.82 5.05 -15.92
CA THR A 117 -0.93 6.31 -15.15
C THR A 117 0.31 6.57 -14.30
N TYR A 118 0.89 5.54 -13.70
CA TYR A 118 2.00 5.67 -12.77
C TYR A 118 3.35 5.49 -13.45
N ASP A 119 4.34 6.20 -12.95
CA ASP A 119 5.75 6.12 -13.37
C ASP A 119 6.60 5.36 -12.34
N LEU A 120 6.10 5.17 -11.11
CA LEU A 120 6.71 4.40 -10.03
C LEU A 120 5.66 3.90 -9.06
N VAL A 121 5.85 2.70 -8.53
CA VAL A 121 5.08 2.16 -7.40
C VAL A 121 6.00 2.01 -6.19
N TYR A 122 5.63 2.63 -5.08
CA TYR A 122 6.28 2.53 -3.77
C TYR A 122 5.31 1.85 -2.80
N ALA A 123 5.65 0.69 -2.25
CA ALA A 123 4.72 -0.06 -1.40
C ALA A 123 5.32 -0.50 -0.07
N GLU A 124 4.50 -0.37 0.98
CA GLU A 124 4.76 -0.90 2.31
C GLU A 124 4.65 -2.43 2.36
N ILE A 125 5.54 -3.05 3.13
CA ILE A 125 5.49 -4.46 3.52
C ILE A 125 5.52 -4.55 5.05
N PRO A 126 4.60 -5.24 5.71
CA PRO A 126 3.40 -5.92 5.21
C PRO A 126 2.23 -4.96 4.86
N PRO A 127 1.12 -5.43 4.24
CA PRO A 127 0.74 -6.82 3.95
C PRO A 127 1.39 -7.39 2.68
N ASN A 128 1.88 -8.63 2.77
CA ASN A 128 2.62 -9.26 1.67
C ASN A 128 1.79 -9.42 0.39
N ASP A 129 0.50 -9.76 0.50
CA ASP A 129 -0.39 -9.90 -0.66
C ASP A 129 -0.56 -8.58 -1.42
N VAL A 130 -0.63 -7.45 -0.70
CA VAL A 130 -0.73 -6.10 -1.27
C VAL A 130 0.56 -5.73 -1.99
N ALA A 131 1.71 -5.92 -1.32
CA ALA A 131 3.02 -5.63 -1.89
C ALA A 131 3.32 -6.49 -3.12
N ARG A 132 2.92 -7.77 -3.11
CA ARG A 132 3.04 -8.66 -4.27
C ARG A 132 2.26 -8.13 -5.46
N VAL A 133 1.01 -7.69 -5.27
CA VAL A 133 0.23 -7.06 -6.35
C VAL A 133 0.93 -5.83 -6.89
N CYS A 134 1.48 -4.97 -6.03
CA CYS A 134 2.22 -3.79 -6.45
C CYS A 134 3.44 -4.15 -7.33
N ALA A 135 4.20 -5.17 -6.94
CA ALA A 135 5.35 -5.63 -7.71
C ALA A 135 4.95 -6.22 -9.07
N GLU A 136 3.93 -7.10 -9.08
CA GLU A 136 3.41 -7.74 -10.30
C GLU A 136 2.86 -6.69 -11.30
N GLU A 137 2.10 -5.71 -10.82
CA GLU A 137 1.52 -4.68 -11.68
C GLU A 137 2.57 -3.67 -12.16
N ALA A 138 3.56 -3.35 -11.33
CA ALA A 138 4.71 -2.54 -11.77
C ALA A 138 5.52 -3.25 -12.87
N ASP A 139 5.79 -4.55 -12.71
CA ASP A 139 6.50 -5.37 -13.71
C ASP A 139 5.71 -5.44 -15.03
N LYS A 140 4.41 -5.74 -14.99
CA LYS A 140 3.53 -5.75 -16.18
C LYS A 140 3.56 -4.43 -16.94
N GLN A 141 3.62 -3.31 -16.22
CA GLN A 141 3.61 -1.97 -16.80
C GLN A 141 5.02 -1.47 -17.16
N GLY A 142 6.06 -2.23 -16.82
CA GLY A 142 7.46 -1.88 -17.08
C GLY A 142 7.91 -0.62 -16.33
N ILE A 143 7.40 -0.40 -15.12
CA ILE A 143 7.75 0.74 -14.24
C ILE A 143 8.51 0.26 -13.00
N PRO A 144 9.33 1.12 -12.37
CA PRO A 144 10.03 0.76 -11.13
C PRO A 144 9.11 0.43 -9.98
N PHE A 145 9.53 -0.52 -9.15
CA PHE A 145 8.92 -0.87 -7.88
C PHE A 145 9.91 -0.67 -6.73
N VAL A 146 9.47 0.00 -5.67
CA VAL A 146 10.21 0.18 -4.41
C VAL A 146 9.44 -0.48 -3.28
N ALA A 147 10.07 -1.45 -2.62
CA ALA A 147 9.55 -2.11 -1.43
C ALA A 147 10.07 -1.43 -0.17
N ASP A 148 9.17 -0.96 0.69
CA ASP A 148 9.47 -0.42 2.01
C ASP A 148 9.12 -1.45 3.08
N ILE A 149 10.14 -2.15 3.58
CA ILE A 149 9.98 -3.26 4.51
C ILE A 149 9.97 -2.74 5.94
N ASN A 150 8.77 -2.68 6.55
CA ASN A 150 8.59 -2.28 7.95
C ASN A 150 8.82 -3.45 8.91
N ASP A 151 8.23 -4.61 8.57
CA ASP A 151 8.34 -5.83 9.36
C ASP A 151 8.66 -7.01 8.44
N LEU A 152 9.56 -7.89 8.87
CA LEU A 152 9.86 -9.13 8.19
C LEU A 152 8.81 -10.19 8.56
N TRP A 153 7.70 -10.22 7.84
CA TRP A 153 6.69 -11.27 7.96
C TRP A 153 7.01 -12.45 7.03
N PRO A 154 6.86 -13.71 7.47
CA PRO A 154 6.35 -14.17 8.78
C PRO A 154 7.41 -14.23 9.90
N GLU A 155 8.68 -13.93 9.63
CA GLU A 155 9.79 -14.11 10.57
C GLU A 155 9.59 -13.32 11.87
N ALA A 156 9.08 -12.09 11.80
CA ALA A 156 8.80 -11.28 12.98
C ALA A 156 7.77 -11.94 13.94
N MET A 157 6.88 -12.75 13.41
CA MET A 157 5.88 -13.47 14.23
C MET A 157 6.49 -14.61 15.04
N ARG A 158 7.62 -15.19 14.57
CA ARG A 158 8.38 -16.22 15.31
C ARG A 158 8.97 -15.70 16.60
N MET A 159 9.25 -14.40 16.70
CA MET A 159 9.73 -13.78 17.94
C MET A 159 8.69 -13.82 19.05
N VAL A 160 7.42 -14.01 18.73
CA VAL A 160 6.30 -14.06 19.69
C VAL A 160 5.95 -15.52 20.06
N VAL A 161 6.17 -16.46 19.13
CA VAL A 161 5.84 -17.88 19.30
C VAL A 161 7.06 -18.71 18.87
N ASP A 162 7.94 -19.01 19.81
CA ASP A 162 9.17 -19.78 19.58
C ASP A 162 8.94 -21.30 19.69
N VAL A 163 8.07 -21.83 18.81
CA VAL A 163 7.89 -23.28 18.62
C VAL A 163 8.14 -23.58 17.14
N PRO A 164 9.35 -24.02 16.75
CA PRO A 164 9.81 -23.99 15.36
C PRO A 164 8.84 -24.60 14.34
N VAL A 165 8.34 -25.82 14.57
CA VAL A 165 7.44 -26.50 13.61
C VAL A 165 6.04 -25.88 13.58
N VAL A 166 5.53 -25.43 14.74
CA VAL A 166 4.19 -24.82 14.85
C VAL A 166 4.20 -23.42 14.23
N SER A 167 5.28 -22.64 14.44
CA SER A 167 5.41 -21.31 13.87
C SER A 167 5.53 -21.33 12.35
N ASP A 168 6.25 -22.31 11.78
CA ASP A 168 6.38 -22.44 10.32
C ASP A 168 5.05 -22.72 9.64
N VAL A 169 4.24 -23.62 10.21
CA VAL A 169 2.92 -23.98 9.66
C VAL A 169 1.87 -22.88 9.93
N ALA A 170 1.89 -22.27 11.13
CA ALA A 170 0.89 -21.30 11.53
C ALA A 170 1.07 -19.93 10.86
N PHE A 171 2.32 -19.51 10.59
CA PHE A 171 2.61 -18.17 10.05
C PHE A 171 2.94 -18.13 8.57
N TYR A 172 3.07 -19.28 7.91
CA TYR A 172 3.31 -19.34 6.46
C TYR A 172 2.25 -18.62 5.61
N PRO A 173 0.93 -18.58 6.00
CA PRO A 173 -0.09 -17.85 5.24
C PRO A 173 -0.03 -16.31 5.37
N PHE A 174 0.81 -15.76 6.26
CA PHE A 174 0.97 -14.33 6.48
C PHE A 174 2.20 -13.80 5.78
#